data_1ab5b7beb982e506a5ad9b335ae89f4a
#
_entry.id   1ab5b7beb982e506a5ad9b335ae89f4a
#
_cell.length_a   1.000
_cell.length_b   1.000
_cell.length_c   1.000
_cell.angle_alpha   90.00
_cell.angle_beta   90.00
_cell.angle_gamma   90.00
#
_symmetry.space_group_name_H-M   'P 1'
#
loop_
_entity.id
_entity.type
_entity.pdbx_description
1 polymer ?
#
loop_
_entity_poly.entity_id
_entity_poly.type
_entity_poly.pdbx_seq_one_letter_code
_entity_poly.pdbx_strand_id
1 'polypeptide(L)'
;MNTFCHSTIAARIETAAAAIILFLTTLTSCGRSSSPEPLDQWNDGTSTLHTADPVIAEGRKLFNDKEYQNFRLTGEALTQPGSEAGLLFHTDGESGYEVIFRNGDIDGTRKSGSLASVRNLYRSLAKDGEWFDFEITVRGQNIIVCINGTEVVCYTEPGYPYRTEEHARQLLSQGSIALQGIHGEVSFRNLAIERLA
;
A
#
# COMPACT_ATOMS: atom_id res chain seq x y z
N MET A 1 -47.18 67.32 -30.55
CA MET A 1 -47.00 68.65 -29.93
C MET A 1 -46.61 68.43 -28.47
N ASN A 2 -45.35 68.77 -28.22
CA ASN A 2 -44.78 69.29 -26.94
C ASN A 2 -45.34 68.75 -25.60
N THR A 3 -44.59 68.45 -24.60
CA THR A 3 -43.54 69.28 -23.96
C THR A 3 -42.77 68.39 -22.91
N PHE A 4 -41.50 68.68 -22.80
CA PHE A 4 -40.58 68.19 -21.74
C PHE A 4 -41.03 68.60 -20.33
N CYS A 5 -40.76 67.68 -19.33
CA CYS A 5 -40.52 68.15 -18.00
C CYS A 5 -39.53 67.26 -17.26
N HIS A 6 -38.38 67.82 -16.92
CA HIS A 6 -37.35 67.21 -16.05
C HIS A 6 -37.89 67.18 -14.60
N SER A 7 -37.68 66.02 -13.92
CA SER A 7 -37.79 65.96 -12.47
C SER A 7 -36.64 65.17 -11.89
N THR A 8 -35.91 65.85 -11.06
CA THR A 8 -34.72 65.41 -10.30
C THR A 8 -35.09 64.33 -9.28
N ILE A 9 -34.46 63.20 -9.35
CA ILE A 9 -34.65 62.14 -8.37
C ILE A 9 -33.47 62.17 -7.40
N ALA A 10 -33.79 62.46 -6.14
CA ALA A 10 -32.88 62.37 -5.01
C ALA A 10 -32.56 60.88 -4.70
N ALA A 11 -31.33 60.55 -4.68
CA ALA A 11 -30.84 59.20 -4.29
C ALA A 11 -30.97 59.01 -2.76
N ARG A 12 -31.80 58.07 -2.35
CA ARG A 12 -31.79 57.54 -0.98
C ARG A 12 -30.80 56.38 -0.94
N ILE A 13 -29.76 56.56 -0.13
CA ILE A 13 -28.83 55.50 0.24
C ILE A 13 -29.47 54.67 1.35
N GLU A 14 -29.95 53.48 1.03
CA GLU A 14 -30.34 52.48 2.03
C GLU A 14 -29.12 51.60 2.34
N THR A 15 -28.63 51.71 3.54
CA THR A 15 -27.60 50.82 4.11
C THR A 15 -28.20 49.45 4.36
N ALA A 16 -27.98 48.51 3.45
CA ALA A 16 -28.28 47.11 3.67
C ALA A 16 -27.19 46.50 4.59
N ALA A 17 -27.60 46.21 5.83
CA ALA A 17 -26.77 45.41 6.73
C ALA A 17 -26.69 43.96 6.20
N ALA A 18 -25.57 43.61 5.62
CA ALA A 18 -25.29 42.23 5.22
C ALA A 18 -25.07 41.39 6.47
N ALA A 19 -26.06 40.59 6.83
CA ALA A 19 -25.89 39.54 7.82
C ALA A 19 -24.97 38.45 7.22
N ILE A 20 -23.73 38.42 7.66
CA ILE A 20 -22.80 37.33 7.34
C ILE A 20 -23.26 36.12 8.17
N ILE A 21 -24.04 35.24 7.53
CA ILE A 21 -24.30 33.90 8.06
C ILE A 21 -23.03 33.09 7.89
N LEU A 22 -22.27 32.96 8.98
CA LEU A 22 -21.10 32.08 9.06
C LEU A 22 -21.63 30.65 9.05
N PHE A 23 -21.73 30.03 7.87
CA PHE A 23 -21.91 28.60 7.76
C PHE A 23 -20.65 27.94 8.29
N LEU A 24 -20.69 27.50 9.54
CA LEU A 24 -19.72 26.56 10.09
C LEU A 24 -19.98 25.22 9.39
N THR A 25 -19.38 25.04 8.23
CA THR A 25 -19.28 23.70 7.62
C THR A 25 -18.40 22.88 8.53
N THR A 26 -19.02 22.02 9.34
CA THR A 26 -18.32 20.92 9.97
C THR A 26 -17.75 20.07 8.84
N LEU A 27 -16.48 20.27 8.52
CA LEU A 27 -15.71 19.37 7.70
C LEU A 27 -15.69 18.04 8.44
N THR A 28 -16.61 17.15 8.06
CA THR A 28 -16.52 15.75 8.39
C THR A 28 -15.15 15.31 7.85
N SER A 29 -14.22 15.06 8.74
CA SER A 29 -12.90 14.54 8.42
C SER A 29 -13.11 13.18 7.75
N CYS A 30 -13.28 13.19 6.43
CA CYS A 30 -13.08 12.03 5.63
C CYS A 30 -11.59 11.67 5.83
N GLY A 31 -11.32 10.50 6.39
CA GLY A 31 -9.99 10.09 6.82
C GLY A 31 -8.95 10.40 5.75
N ARG A 32 -8.04 11.28 6.09
CA ARG A 32 -7.02 11.77 5.16
C ARG A 32 -5.95 10.71 5.07
N SER A 33 -5.74 10.10 3.90
CA SER A 33 -4.55 9.29 3.68
C SER A 33 -3.31 10.16 3.89
N SER A 34 -2.26 9.58 4.46
CA SER A 34 -0.98 10.27 4.60
C SER A 34 -0.30 10.38 3.22
N SER A 35 0.64 11.30 3.07
CA SER A 35 1.55 11.24 1.91
C SER A 35 2.40 9.99 2.01
N PRO A 36 2.79 9.37 0.87
CA PRO A 36 3.72 8.25 0.87
C PRO A 36 5.03 8.61 1.61
N GLU A 37 5.47 7.74 2.51
CA GLU A 37 6.75 7.85 3.21
C GLU A 37 7.69 6.72 2.74
N PRO A 38 9.01 6.97 2.58
CA PRO A 38 9.94 5.92 2.20
C PRO A 38 10.06 4.86 3.31
N LEU A 39 10.20 3.59 2.91
CA LEU A 39 10.60 2.50 3.77
C LEU A 39 12.12 2.31 3.63
N ASP A 40 12.89 3.02 4.43
CA ASP A 40 14.33 3.08 4.38
C ASP A 40 15.02 2.67 5.69
N GLN A 41 14.23 2.23 6.68
CA GLN A 41 14.73 1.78 7.98
C GLN A 41 14.28 0.34 8.23
N TRP A 42 15.27 -0.54 8.40
CA TRP A 42 15.08 -1.97 8.57
C TRP A 42 15.86 -2.49 9.76
N ASN A 43 15.38 -3.56 10.38
CA ASN A 43 16.01 -4.25 11.50
C ASN A 43 16.16 -5.73 11.15
N ASP A 44 17.35 -6.30 11.32
CA ASP A 44 17.62 -7.72 11.08
C ASP A 44 17.68 -8.55 12.39
N GLY A 45 17.25 -7.95 13.51
CA GLY A 45 17.31 -8.55 14.84
C GLY A 45 18.64 -8.28 15.58
N THR A 46 19.65 -7.74 14.90
CA THR A 46 20.96 -7.41 15.49
C THR A 46 21.34 -5.95 15.31
N SER A 47 20.91 -5.36 14.22
CA SER A 47 21.26 -3.98 13.84
C SER A 47 20.14 -3.32 13.05
N THR A 48 20.11 -1.98 13.09
CA THR A 48 19.27 -1.18 12.22
C THR A 48 20.03 -0.84 10.94
N LEU A 49 19.42 -1.11 9.80
CA LEU A 49 19.91 -0.79 8.47
C LEU A 49 19.14 0.41 7.92
N HIS A 50 19.85 1.44 7.49
CA HIS A 50 19.28 2.58 6.80
C HIS A 50 19.56 2.43 5.30
N THR A 51 18.61 1.92 4.54
CA THR A 51 18.74 1.74 3.09
C THR A 51 17.38 1.83 2.42
N ALA A 52 17.33 2.61 1.32
CA ALA A 52 16.16 2.67 0.43
C ALA A 52 16.12 1.49 -0.55
N ASP A 53 17.25 0.80 -0.72
CA ASP A 53 17.44 -0.27 -1.71
C ASP A 53 17.90 -1.56 -1.01
N PRO A 54 17.03 -2.20 -0.20
CA PRO A 54 17.39 -3.43 0.49
C PRO A 54 17.57 -4.61 -0.48
N VAL A 55 18.61 -5.38 -0.24
CA VAL A 55 18.83 -6.67 -0.89
C VAL A 55 18.61 -7.75 0.15
N ILE A 56 17.74 -8.71 -0.16
CA ILE A 56 17.42 -9.80 0.75
C ILE A 56 17.95 -11.12 0.21
N ALA A 57 18.90 -11.72 0.93
CA ALA A 57 19.46 -13.02 0.62
C ALA A 57 18.70 -14.14 1.33
N GLU A 58 18.84 -15.36 0.83
CA GLU A 58 18.25 -16.56 1.42
C GLU A 58 18.50 -16.64 2.93
N GLY A 59 17.47 -16.98 3.68
CA GLY A 59 17.51 -17.13 5.13
C GLY A 59 17.55 -15.81 5.91
N ARG A 60 17.64 -14.65 5.25
CA ARG A 60 17.58 -13.34 5.92
C ARG A 60 16.14 -12.83 6.04
N LYS A 61 15.89 -12.06 7.10
CA LYS A 61 14.65 -11.33 7.29
C LYS A 61 14.97 -9.90 7.77
N LEU A 62 14.30 -8.93 7.18
CA LEU A 62 14.42 -7.52 7.53
C LEU A 62 13.03 -7.00 7.94
N PHE A 63 12.94 -6.36 9.09
CA PHE A 63 11.69 -5.81 9.63
C PHE A 63 11.69 -4.30 9.57
N ASN A 64 10.57 -3.71 9.20
CA ASN A 64 10.28 -2.31 9.50
C ASN A 64 9.54 -2.26 10.83
N ASP A 65 10.07 -1.50 11.81
CA ASP A 65 9.57 -1.47 13.19
C ASP A 65 8.23 -0.71 13.36
N LYS A 66 7.72 -0.10 12.29
CA LYS A 66 6.42 0.60 12.32
C LYS A 66 5.29 -0.38 12.07
N GLU A 67 4.16 -0.14 12.71
CA GLU A 67 2.94 -0.92 12.50
C GLU A 67 1.97 -0.19 11.56
N TYR A 68 1.31 -0.97 10.70
CA TYR A 68 0.36 -0.50 9.71
C TYR A 68 -0.93 -1.32 9.81
N GLN A 69 -2.07 -0.68 9.58
CA GLN A 69 -3.38 -1.33 9.49
C GLN A 69 -3.92 -1.24 8.06
N ASN A 70 -4.26 -0.05 7.62
CA ASN A 70 -4.64 0.20 6.23
C ASN A 70 -3.49 0.95 5.55
N PHE A 71 -3.04 0.44 4.41
CA PHE A 71 -1.91 1.05 3.71
C PHE A 71 -1.92 0.74 2.22
N ARG A 72 -1.14 1.53 1.49
CA ARG A 72 -0.67 1.24 0.14
C ARG A 72 0.84 1.23 0.15
N LEU A 73 1.43 0.10 -0.15
CA LEU A 73 2.87 -0.10 -0.28
C LEU A 73 3.20 -0.24 -1.75
N THR A 74 4.15 0.56 -2.21
CA THR A 74 4.68 0.53 -3.58
C THR A 74 6.17 0.31 -3.57
N GLY A 75 6.70 -0.21 -4.66
CA GLY A 75 8.12 -0.39 -4.87
C GLY A 75 8.44 -1.11 -6.16
N GLU A 76 9.71 -1.35 -6.35
CA GLU A 76 10.22 -2.15 -7.45
C GLU A 76 11.01 -3.33 -6.89
N ALA A 77 10.93 -4.48 -7.57
CA ALA A 77 11.68 -5.68 -7.24
C ALA A 77 12.46 -6.18 -8.46
N LEU A 78 13.57 -6.85 -8.20
CA LEU A 78 14.38 -7.53 -9.19
C LEU A 78 14.74 -8.92 -8.67
N THR A 79 14.24 -9.94 -9.37
CA THR A 79 14.56 -11.34 -9.11
C THR A 79 15.64 -11.84 -10.06
N GLN A 80 16.38 -12.86 -9.62
CA GLN A 80 17.30 -13.62 -10.46
C GLN A 80 16.72 -15.00 -10.76
N PRO A 81 17.18 -15.71 -11.80
CA PRO A 81 16.73 -17.07 -12.05
C PRO A 81 16.86 -17.95 -10.82
N GLY A 82 15.73 -18.50 -10.34
CA GLY A 82 15.69 -19.35 -9.14
C GLY A 82 15.59 -18.61 -7.82
N SER A 83 15.65 -17.27 -7.81
CA SER A 83 15.48 -16.53 -6.57
C SER A 83 14.00 -16.40 -6.16
N GLU A 84 13.78 -16.35 -4.86
CA GLU A 84 12.46 -16.17 -4.25
C GLU A 84 12.56 -15.35 -2.96
N ALA A 85 11.71 -14.34 -2.81
CA ALA A 85 11.55 -13.60 -1.57
C ALA A 85 10.06 -13.41 -1.26
N GLY A 86 9.77 -13.14 0.02
CA GLY A 86 8.46 -12.76 0.52
C GLY A 86 8.47 -11.34 1.07
N LEU A 87 7.40 -10.60 0.84
CA LEU A 87 7.09 -9.39 1.56
C LEU A 87 5.92 -9.69 2.48
N LEU A 88 6.20 -9.68 3.78
CA LEU A 88 5.20 -9.92 4.82
C LEU A 88 4.59 -8.61 5.25
N PHE A 89 3.31 -8.63 5.58
CA PHE A 89 2.61 -7.51 6.19
C PHE A 89 1.60 -7.99 7.24
N HIS A 90 1.21 -7.10 8.14
CA HIS A 90 0.51 -7.45 9.39
C HIS A 90 1.22 -8.58 10.12
N THR A 91 2.56 -8.52 10.12
CA THR A 91 3.36 -9.57 10.75
C THR A 91 3.78 -9.18 12.17
N ASP A 92 3.86 -10.20 13.03
CA ASP A 92 4.45 -10.16 14.36
C ASP A 92 5.92 -10.62 14.35
N GLY A 93 6.46 -10.87 13.16
CA GLY A 93 7.81 -11.40 12.95
C GLY A 93 7.85 -12.89 12.60
N GLU A 94 6.81 -13.64 12.93
CA GLU A 94 6.73 -15.07 12.64
C GLU A 94 5.64 -15.39 11.62
N SER A 95 4.53 -14.70 11.69
CA SER A 95 3.35 -14.94 10.89
C SER A 95 2.80 -13.63 10.32
N GLY A 96 2.06 -13.70 9.23
CA GLY A 96 1.44 -12.57 8.56
C GLY A 96 1.01 -12.96 7.15
N TYR A 97 0.39 -12.02 6.42
CA TYR A 97 0.21 -12.20 4.99
C TYR A 97 1.53 -12.01 4.26
N GLU A 98 1.75 -12.76 3.19
CA GLU A 98 2.99 -12.75 2.44
C GLU A 98 2.70 -12.65 0.94
N VAL A 99 3.29 -11.66 0.28
CA VAL A 99 3.34 -11.55 -1.18
C VAL A 99 4.67 -12.09 -1.67
N ILE A 100 4.61 -13.01 -2.63
CA ILE A 100 5.78 -13.70 -3.18
C ILE A 100 6.36 -12.93 -4.36
N PHE A 101 7.69 -12.91 -4.45
CA PHE A 101 8.48 -12.39 -5.57
C PHE A 101 9.34 -13.52 -6.17
N ARG A 102 8.89 -14.05 -7.31
CA ARG A 102 9.53 -15.14 -8.05
C ARG A 102 9.00 -15.16 -9.48
N ASN A 103 9.88 -15.07 -10.48
CA ASN A 103 9.47 -14.94 -11.88
C ASN A 103 9.77 -16.17 -12.74
N GLY A 104 10.89 -16.83 -12.55
CA GLY A 104 11.38 -17.91 -13.40
C GLY A 104 10.43 -19.10 -13.59
N ASP A 105 10.67 -19.90 -14.64
CA ASP A 105 9.84 -21.04 -15.04
C ASP A 105 10.10 -22.33 -14.24
N ILE A 106 11.02 -22.29 -13.28
CA ILE A 106 11.31 -23.44 -12.43
C ILE A 106 10.04 -23.81 -11.65
N ASP A 107 9.71 -25.10 -11.64
CA ASP A 107 8.51 -25.70 -11.08
C ASP A 107 8.01 -24.97 -9.82
N GLY A 108 6.95 -24.21 -9.98
CA GLY A 108 6.41 -23.45 -8.85
C GLY A 108 5.10 -22.78 -9.22
N THR A 109 4.15 -23.04 -8.38
CA THR A 109 2.78 -22.51 -8.49
C THR A 109 2.63 -21.12 -7.89
N ARG A 110 3.74 -20.52 -7.37
CA ARG A 110 3.72 -19.21 -6.73
C ARG A 110 4.63 -18.27 -7.50
N LYS A 111 4.07 -17.44 -8.36
CA LYS A 111 4.78 -16.40 -9.10
C LYS A 111 4.62 -15.06 -8.41
N SER A 112 5.41 -14.06 -8.84
CA SER A 112 5.37 -12.70 -8.29
C SER A 112 3.94 -12.16 -8.25
N GLY A 113 3.58 -11.64 -7.08
CA GLY A 113 2.23 -11.18 -6.77
C GLY A 113 1.33 -12.26 -6.14
N SER A 114 1.74 -13.53 -6.03
CA SER A 114 0.97 -14.54 -5.28
C SER A 114 0.83 -14.11 -3.83
N LEU A 115 -0.37 -14.27 -3.28
CA LEU A 115 -0.64 -14.15 -1.84
C LEU A 115 -0.53 -15.54 -1.23
N ALA A 116 0.56 -15.81 -0.53
CA ALA A 116 0.92 -17.13 -0.02
C ALA A 116 -0.22 -17.77 0.78
N SER A 117 -0.48 -19.06 0.53
CA SER A 117 -1.56 -19.85 1.18
C SER A 117 -3.00 -19.35 0.94
N VAL A 118 -3.17 -18.32 0.11
CA VAL A 118 -4.48 -17.75 -0.24
C VAL A 118 -4.73 -17.81 -1.74
N ARG A 119 -3.83 -17.21 -2.55
CA ARG A 119 -4.00 -17.11 -3.99
C ARG A 119 -2.67 -17.30 -4.71
N ASN A 120 -2.49 -18.45 -5.33
CA ASN A 120 -1.32 -18.74 -6.14
C ASN A 120 -1.51 -18.24 -7.59
N LEU A 121 -0.47 -17.62 -8.14
CA LEU A 121 -0.36 -17.27 -9.54
C LEU A 121 0.57 -18.28 -10.24
N TYR A 122 0.17 -18.71 -11.42
CA TYR A 122 0.90 -19.71 -12.21
C TYR A 122 1.74 -19.08 -13.34
N ARG A 123 1.56 -17.78 -13.57
CA ARG A 123 2.31 -17.00 -14.56
C ARG A 123 2.75 -15.69 -13.93
N SER A 124 3.99 -15.30 -14.18
CA SER A 124 4.49 -13.98 -13.81
C SER A 124 4.20 -12.98 -14.92
N LEU A 125 3.91 -11.72 -14.54
CA LEU A 125 3.88 -10.55 -15.42
C LEU A 125 5.23 -9.83 -15.48
N ALA A 126 6.23 -10.36 -14.80
CA ALA A 126 7.59 -9.84 -14.73
C ALA A 126 8.59 -10.91 -15.14
N LYS A 127 9.84 -10.51 -15.40
CA LYS A 127 10.94 -11.40 -15.80
C LYS A 127 12.10 -11.30 -14.84
N ASP A 128 12.87 -12.37 -14.72
CA ASP A 128 14.13 -12.35 -14.00
C ASP A 128 15.14 -11.42 -14.69
N GLY A 129 15.97 -10.75 -13.90
CA GLY A 129 16.98 -9.80 -14.37
C GLY A 129 16.43 -8.43 -14.79
N GLU A 130 15.14 -8.21 -14.71
CA GLU A 130 14.50 -6.92 -15.01
C GLU A 130 13.78 -6.37 -13.76
N TRP A 131 13.91 -5.06 -13.50
CA TRP A 131 13.12 -4.38 -12.48
C TRP A 131 11.64 -4.35 -12.87
N PHE A 132 10.77 -4.61 -11.92
CA PHE A 132 9.32 -4.52 -12.13
C PHE A 132 8.63 -3.87 -10.93
N ASP A 133 7.57 -3.13 -11.23
CA ASP A 133 6.77 -2.44 -10.22
C ASP A 133 5.84 -3.40 -9.49
N PHE A 134 5.63 -3.15 -8.21
CA PHE A 134 4.57 -3.79 -7.45
C PHE A 134 3.82 -2.79 -6.56
N GLU A 135 2.57 -3.09 -6.31
CA GLU A 135 1.73 -2.38 -5.35
C GLU A 135 0.94 -3.39 -4.51
N ILE A 136 0.91 -3.15 -3.21
CA ILE A 136 0.09 -3.92 -2.26
C ILE A 136 -0.79 -2.91 -1.54
N THR A 137 -2.10 -3.02 -1.72
CA THR A 137 -3.09 -2.19 -1.02
C THR A 137 -3.88 -3.04 -0.04
N VAL A 138 -3.89 -2.62 1.23
CA VAL A 138 -4.71 -3.22 2.29
C VAL A 138 -5.67 -2.15 2.80
N ARG A 139 -6.98 -2.46 2.74
CA ARG A 139 -8.01 -1.58 3.28
C ARG A 139 -9.15 -2.41 3.90
N GLY A 140 -9.31 -2.31 5.20
CA GLY A 140 -10.26 -3.14 5.94
C GLY A 140 -9.97 -4.62 5.72
N GLN A 141 -10.90 -5.34 5.10
CA GLN A 141 -10.75 -6.77 4.81
C GLN A 141 -10.20 -7.06 3.39
N ASN A 142 -9.85 -6.02 2.63
CA ASN A 142 -9.44 -6.20 1.24
C ASN A 142 -7.93 -6.11 1.09
N ILE A 143 -7.36 -7.05 0.33
CA ILE A 143 -5.98 -7.08 -0.13
C ILE A 143 -6.00 -7.05 -1.65
N ILE A 144 -5.31 -6.07 -2.24
CA ILE A 144 -5.11 -5.96 -3.69
C ILE A 144 -3.62 -5.99 -3.95
N VAL A 145 -3.19 -6.83 -4.88
CA VAL A 145 -1.79 -6.87 -5.35
C VAL A 145 -1.75 -6.58 -6.83
N CYS A 146 -0.90 -5.63 -7.23
CA CYS A 146 -0.63 -5.31 -8.62
C CYS A 146 0.83 -5.60 -8.95
N ILE A 147 1.10 -6.07 -10.17
CA ILE A 147 2.44 -6.23 -10.78
C ILE A 147 2.42 -5.49 -12.10
N ASN A 148 3.38 -4.60 -12.31
CA ASN A 148 3.46 -3.72 -13.49
C ASN A 148 2.13 -3.03 -13.80
N GLY A 149 1.47 -2.49 -12.75
CA GLY A 149 0.20 -1.80 -12.86
C GLY A 149 -1.02 -2.70 -13.14
N THR A 150 -0.84 -4.01 -13.25
CA THR A 150 -1.94 -4.96 -13.47
C THR A 150 -2.33 -5.62 -12.16
N GLU A 151 -3.61 -5.56 -11.79
CA GLU A 151 -4.15 -6.28 -10.65
C GLU A 151 -4.05 -7.80 -10.89
N VAL A 152 -3.32 -8.50 -10.02
CA VAL A 152 -3.09 -9.94 -10.10
C VAL A 152 -3.78 -10.71 -8.97
N VAL A 153 -4.03 -10.05 -7.84
CA VAL A 153 -4.80 -10.59 -6.71
C VAL A 153 -5.76 -9.50 -6.22
N CYS A 154 -7.02 -9.91 -6.05
CA CYS A 154 -8.02 -9.18 -5.27
C CYS A 154 -8.62 -10.20 -4.30
N TYR A 155 -8.40 -9.99 -3.01
CA TYR A 155 -8.86 -10.89 -1.96
C TYR A 155 -9.58 -10.13 -0.86
N THR A 156 -10.74 -10.63 -0.46
CA THR A 156 -11.47 -10.13 0.71
C THR A 156 -11.42 -11.20 1.79
N GLU A 157 -10.80 -10.89 2.93
CA GLU A 157 -10.75 -11.79 4.06
C GLU A 157 -12.17 -11.98 4.63
N PRO A 158 -12.69 -13.22 4.71
CA PRO A 158 -13.98 -13.48 5.34
C PRO A 158 -13.89 -13.31 6.85
N GLY A 159 -15.02 -13.08 7.53
CA GLY A 159 -15.04 -12.90 8.99
C GLY A 159 -14.49 -14.10 9.78
N TYR A 160 -14.49 -15.29 9.17
CA TYR A 160 -13.92 -16.53 9.72
C TYR A 160 -13.12 -17.25 8.65
N PRO A 161 -11.89 -16.79 8.35
CA PRO A 161 -11.07 -17.40 7.32
C PRO A 161 -10.60 -18.79 7.78
N TYR A 162 -10.78 -19.79 6.92
CA TYR A 162 -10.16 -21.08 7.17
C TYR A 162 -8.63 -20.96 7.00
N ARG A 163 -7.89 -21.40 8.00
CA ARG A 163 -6.43 -21.47 8.00
C ARG A 163 -5.97 -22.82 8.52
N THR A 164 -4.86 -23.33 7.97
CA THR A 164 -4.14 -24.46 8.56
C THR A 164 -3.47 -24.01 9.86
N GLU A 165 -3.03 -24.96 10.69
CA GLU A 165 -2.32 -24.63 11.96
C GLU A 165 -1.09 -23.75 11.69
N GLU A 166 -0.33 -24.03 10.64
CA GLU A 166 0.84 -23.26 10.21
C GLU A 166 0.50 -21.79 9.90
N HIS A 167 -0.70 -21.53 9.38
CA HIS A 167 -1.16 -20.22 8.97
C HIS A 167 -2.24 -19.62 9.88
N ALA A 168 -2.44 -20.18 11.08
CA ALA A 168 -3.54 -19.78 11.97
C ALA A 168 -3.50 -18.29 12.34
N ARG A 169 -2.31 -17.66 12.35
CA ARG A 169 -2.11 -16.24 12.65
C ARG A 169 -2.05 -15.34 11.40
N GLN A 170 -2.27 -15.88 10.20
CA GLN A 170 -2.34 -15.13 8.96
C GLN A 170 -3.70 -14.45 8.83
N LEU A 171 -3.88 -13.35 9.56
CA LEU A 171 -5.11 -12.57 9.64
C LEU A 171 -4.84 -11.09 9.41
N LEU A 172 -5.82 -10.41 8.81
CA LEU A 172 -5.78 -8.95 8.73
C LEU A 172 -6.01 -8.33 10.10
N SER A 173 -5.06 -7.53 10.55
CA SER A 173 -5.12 -6.84 11.83
C SER A 173 -4.33 -5.53 11.77
N GLN A 174 -3.26 -5.45 12.52
CA GLN A 174 -2.24 -4.42 12.51
C GLN A 174 -0.91 -5.11 12.78
N GLY A 175 0.13 -4.67 12.12
CA GLY A 175 1.46 -5.24 12.32
C GLY A 175 2.50 -4.59 11.42
N SER A 176 3.71 -5.07 11.50
CA SER A 176 4.84 -4.55 10.76
C SER A 176 4.90 -5.07 9.32
N ILE A 177 5.84 -4.51 8.55
CA ILE A 177 6.24 -4.99 7.23
C ILE A 177 7.59 -5.70 7.40
N ALA A 178 7.77 -6.82 6.69
CA ALA A 178 9.06 -7.50 6.65
C ALA A 178 9.37 -8.00 5.25
N LEU A 179 10.67 -8.07 4.94
CA LEU A 179 11.20 -8.74 3.75
C LEU A 179 11.86 -10.04 4.20
N GLN A 180 11.59 -11.14 3.52
CA GLN A 180 12.14 -12.46 3.82
C GLN A 180 12.75 -13.08 2.57
N GLY A 181 14.04 -13.47 2.63
CA GLY A 181 14.71 -14.23 1.58
C GLY A 181 14.39 -15.73 1.71
N ILE A 182 13.82 -16.31 0.66
CA ILE A 182 13.43 -17.72 0.63
C ILE A 182 14.45 -18.54 -0.15
N HIS A 183 14.82 -18.08 -1.36
CA HIS A 183 15.86 -18.67 -2.19
C HIS A 183 16.67 -17.60 -2.89
N GLY A 184 17.99 -17.79 -2.96
CA GLY A 184 18.90 -16.90 -3.65
C GLY A 184 18.83 -15.46 -3.13
N GLU A 185 18.79 -14.49 -4.04
CA GLU A 185 18.80 -13.07 -3.70
C GLU A 185 17.76 -12.31 -4.52
N VAL A 186 17.01 -11.43 -3.86
CA VAL A 186 16.06 -10.49 -4.48
C VAL A 186 16.40 -9.09 -4.01
N SER A 187 16.45 -8.16 -4.97
CA SER A 187 16.69 -6.74 -4.70
C SER A 187 15.38 -5.98 -4.73
N PHE A 188 15.25 -4.99 -3.83
CA PHE A 188 14.13 -4.07 -3.80
C PHE A 188 14.65 -2.64 -3.87
N ARG A 189 13.83 -1.72 -4.39
CA ARG A 189 14.12 -0.29 -4.37
C ARG A 189 12.84 0.54 -4.40
N ASN A 190 12.99 1.84 -4.14
CA ASN A 190 11.87 2.81 -4.17
C ASN A 190 10.68 2.39 -3.31
N LEU A 191 10.93 1.69 -2.20
CA LEU A 191 9.90 1.26 -1.28
C LEU A 191 9.27 2.46 -0.59
N ALA A 192 7.97 2.63 -0.74
CA ALA A 192 7.22 3.70 -0.10
C ALA A 192 5.87 3.19 0.40
N ILE A 193 5.43 3.69 1.55
CA ILE A 193 4.18 3.31 2.16
C ILE A 193 3.33 4.54 2.48
N GLU A 194 2.04 4.45 2.17
CA GLU A 194 1.02 5.45 2.47
C GLU A 194 0.00 4.84 3.44
N ARG A 195 -0.24 5.50 4.57
CA ARG A 195 -1.32 5.09 5.49
C ARG A 195 -2.66 5.52 4.91
N LEU A 196 -3.56 4.56 4.79
CA LEU A 196 -4.92 4.79 4.30
C LEU A 196 -5.90 4.92 5.47
N ALA A 197 -6.96 5.67 5.22
CA ALA A 197 -8.06 5.83 6.18
C ALA A 197 -9.00 4.63 6.17
#